data_fc8cccaaef5d51e866d5261afdfc642f
#
_entry.id   fc8cccaaef5d51e866d5261afdfc642f
#
_cell.length_a   1.000
_cell.length_b   1.000
_cell.length_c   1.000
_cell.angle_alpha   90.00
_cell.angle_beta   90.00
_cell.angle_gamma   90.00
#
_symmetry.space_group_name_H-M   'P 1'
#
loop_
_entity.id
_entity.type
_entity.pdbx_description
1 polymer ?
#
loop_
_entity_poly.entity_id
_entity_poly.type
_entity_poly.pdbx_seq_one_letter_code
_entity_poly.pdbx_strand_id
1 'polypeptide(L)'
;MAQVATQSSQSTSKMARPPFATSPSTIPLVNVCADIARRVDAFLGSALGSSSASDSPEIKEIHKHTIQKVKESLNVNSEALRRYTFDELAISFNGGKDCLVMLVLLLASLHYHASEYPPQRIHTVYVHSYNSFAEVDSFVNECTALYSLDLIRLPNPMKGAFEQFLKAKPHIKAIMVGTRRTDPNGAELTFFDETDHGWPKFMRVHPVIDWHYAEVWHFLRQVDVPYCVLYDMGYTSLGGTTDTHPNPALADAAGKSGSDFKPAYTLIDDDKERLGRNK
;
A
#
# COMPACT_ATOMS: atom_id res chain seq x y z
N MET A 1 -26.68 10.32 55.51
CA MET A 1 -26.34 11.10 54.32
C MET A 1 -25.08 10.50 53.73
N ALA A 2 -25.20 9.72 52.66
CA ALA A 2 -24.09 9.12 51.95
C ALA A 2 -24.18 9.60 50.48
N GLN A 3 -23.18 10.38 50.06
CA GLN A 3 -23.05 10.86 48.69
C GLN A 3 -22.54 9.72 47.80
N VAL A 4 -23.31 9.36 46.77
CA VAL A 4 -22.91 8.46 45.70
C VAL A 4 -22.18 9.29 44.65
N ALA A 5 -20.92 9.03 44.45
CA ALA A 5 -20.11 9.63 43.40
C ALA A 5 -20.36 8.86 42.10
N THR A 6 -21.01 9.49 41.14
CA THR A 6 -21.19 9.02 39.77
C THR A 6 -19.89 9.22 38.99
N GLN A 7 -19.20 8.15 38.67
CA GLN A 7 -18.09 8.17 37.69
C GLN A 7 -18.69 8.23 36.28
N SER A 8 -18.44 9.34 35.58
CA SER A 8 -18.75 9.49 34.17
C SER A 8 -17.69 8.75 33.34
N SER A 9 -18.08 7.66 32.69
CA SER A 9 -17.31 6.99 31.66
C SER A 9 -17.22 7.90 30.42
N GLN A 10 -16.05 8.45 30.17
CA GLN A 10 -15.78 9.12 28.88
C GLN A 10 -15.66 8.05 27.79
N SER A 11 -16.69 7.95 26.99
CA SER A 11 -16.72 7.22 25.71
C SER A 11 -15.76 7.95 24.75
N THR A 12 -14.63 7.34 24.42
CA THR A 12 -13.78 7.79 23.30
C THR A 12 -14.50 7.53 22.00
N SER A 13 -15.19 8.54 21.50
CA SER A 13 -15.79 8.55 20.18
C SER A 13 -14.70 8.25 19.13
N LYS A 14 -14.79 7.09 18.45
CA LYS A 14 -14.03 6.83 17.23
C LYS A 14 -14.38 7.94 16.23
N MET A 15 -13.44 8.86 15.98
CA MET A 15 -13.59 9.82 14.89
C MET A 15 -13.60 9.03 13.58
N ALA A 16 -14.75 8.93 12.94
CA ALA A 16 -14.86 8.50 11.57
C ALA A 16 -14.04 9.46 10.71
N ARG A 17 -13.13 8.92 9.88
CA ARG A 17 -12.40 9.74 8.89
C ARG A 17 -13.42 10.48 8.03
N PRO A 18 -13.24 11.80 7.79
CA PRO A 18 -14.12 12.52 6.88
C PRO A 18 -14.05 11.89 5.48
N PRO A 19 -15.16 11.79 4.74
CA PRO A 19 -15.14 11.33 3.36
C PRO A 19 -14.25 12.27 2.54
N PHE A 20 -13.27 11.70 1.82
CA PHE A 20 -12.41 12.47 0.95
C PHE A 20 -13.22 13.13 -0.15
N ALA A 21 -12.94 14.40 -0.42
CA ALA A 21 -13.61 15.15 -1.47
C ALA A 21 -13.34 14.50 -2.84
N THR A 22 -14.39 14.20 -3.59
CA THR A 22 -14.36 13.54 -4.90
C THR A 22 -13.92 14.45 -6.06
N SER A 23 -13.35 15.61 -5.77
CA SER A 23 -12.80 16.50 -6.78
C SER A 23 -11.35 16.12 -7.12
N PRO A 24 -10.94 16.18 -8.41
CA PRO A 24 -9.54 15.96 -8.78
C PRO A 24 -8.65 16.86 -7.92
N SER A 25 -7.57 16.30 -7.38
CA SER A 25 -6.64 17.09 -6.59
C SER A 25 -6.17 18.29 -7.40
N THR A 26 -6.41 19.49 -6.90
CA THR A 26 -5.86 20.74 -7.48
C THR A 26 -4.39 20.93 -7.08
N ILE A 27 -3.86 20.02 -6.24
CA ILE A 27 -2.48 20.09 -5.74
C ILE A 27 -1.55 19.52 -6.83
N PRO A 28 -0.57 20.28 -7.32
CA PRO A 28 0.42 19.76 -8.25
C PRO A 28 1.16 18.53 -7.68
N LEU A 29 1.43 17.55 -8.54
CA LEU A 29 2.10 16.31 -8.11
C LEU A 29 3.44 16.56 -7.40
N VAL A 30 4.18 17.60 -7.82
CA VAL A 30 5.43 18.00 -7.17
C VAL A 30 5.24 18.31 -5.68
N ASN A 31 4.13 18.95 -5.30
CA ASN A 31 3.83 19.26 -3.92
C ASN A 31 3.42 18.02 -3.13
N VAL A 32 2.70 17.11 -3.78
CA VAL A 32 2.36 15.80 -3.20
C VAL A 32 3.62 14.98 -2.93
N CYS A 33 4.54 14.91 -3.90
CA CYS A 33 5.83 14.25 -3.74
C CYS A 33 6.65 14.86 -2.59
N ALA A 34 6.68 16.19 -2.48
CA ALA A 34 7.40 16.89 -1.41
C ALA A 34 6.78 16.60 -0.01
N ASP A 35 5.44 16.59 0.10
CA ASP A 35 4.79 16.26 1.37
C ASP A 35 5.05 14.81 1.78
N ILE A 36 4.94 13.88 0.86
CA ILE A 36 5.23 12.46 1.11
C ILE A 36 6.71 12.26 1.48
N ALA A 37 7.64 12.88 0.75
CA ALA A 37 9.07 12.80 1.07
C ALA A 37 9.36 13.30 2.49
N ARG A 38 8.80 14.45 2.88
CA ARG A 38 8.93 14.99 4.23
C ARG A 38 8.42 14.02 5.31
N ARG A 39 7.32 13.31 5.07
CA ARG A 39 6.79 12.30 5.99
C ARG A 39 7.68 11.07 6.07
N VAL A 40 8.22 10.63 4.92
CA VAL A 40 9.18 9.51 4.85
C VAL A 40 10.48 9.88 5.56
N ASP A 41 11.00 11.11 5.37
CA ASP A 41 12.20 11.61 6.05
C ASP A 41 11.97 11.70 7.57
N ALA A 42 10.80 12.17 8.00
CA ALA A 42 10.43 12.20 9.42
C ALA A 42 10.41 10.78 10.02
N PHE A 43 9.87 9.80 9.27
CA PHE A 43 9.90 8.39 9.68
C PHE A 43 11.33 7.86 9.77
N LEU A 44 12.18 8.10 8.77
CA LEU A 44 13.58 7.67 8.74
C LEU A 44 14.43 8.34 9.83
N GLY A 45 14.11 9.59 10.17
CA GLY A 45 14.77 10.36 11.23
C GLY A 45 14.22 10.09 12.63
N SER A 46 13.09 9.38 12.75
CA SER A 46 12.55 9.00 14.04
C SER A 46 13.50 7.99 14.70
N ALA A 47 14.33 8.50 15.61
CA ALA A 47 15.19 7.63 16.40
C ALA A 47 14.34 6.67 17.24
N LEU A 48 14.86 5.49 17.54
CA LEU A 48 14.28 4.49 18.47
C LEU A 48 13.87 5.07 19.86
N GLY A 49 14.09 6.36 20.09
CA GLY A 49 13.75 7.08 21.32
C GLY A 49 12.57 8.05 21.22
N SER A 50 12.01 8.31 20.02
CA SER A 50 10.77 9.09 19.87
C SER A 50 9.50 8.21 19.78
N SER A 51 9.65 6.90 19.62
CA SER A 51 8.60 5.94 20.00
C SER A 51 8.35 6.12 21.49
N SER A 52 7.10 6.22 21.91
CA SER A 52 6.76 6.50 23.33
C SER A 52 7.52 5.52 24.24
N ALA A 53 7.92 5.96 25.42
CA ALA A 53 8.58 5.11 26.42
C ALA A 53 7.75 3.85 26.76
N SER A 54 6.51 3.75 26.26
CA SER A 54 5.53 2.69 26.41
C SER A 54 5.55 1.62 25.32
N ASP A 55 6.34 1.79 24.22
CA ASP A 55 6.32 0.81 23.12
C ASP A 55 7.01 -0.49 23.53
N SER A 56 6.37 -1.61 23.19
CA SER A 56 6.90 -2.95 23.45
C SER A 56 8.23 -3.17 22.70
N PRO A 57 9.11 -4.07 23.19
CA PRO A 57 10.33 -4.46 22.47
C PRO A 57 10.05 -4.92 21.03
N GLU A 58 8.93 -5.60 20.80
CA GLU A 58 8.49 -6.07 19.49
C GLU A 58 8.21 -4.91 18.52
N ILE A 59 7.49 -3.87 18.96
CA ILE A 59 7.22 -2.67 18.15
C ILE A 59 8.53 -1.96 17.79
N LYS A 60 9.49 -1.90 18.71
CA LYS A 60 10.80 -1.30 18.44
C LYS A 60 11.59 -2.06 17.38
N GLU A 61 11.53 -3.38 17.39
CA GLU A 61 12.21 -4.21 16.39
C GLU A 61 11.52 -4.08 15.01
N ILE A 62 10.17 -4.10 14.96
CA ILE A 62 9.41 -3.81 13.74
C ILE A 62 9.81 -2.45 13.17
N HIS A 63 9.90 -1.42 14.00
CA HIS A 63 10.28 -0.08 13.57
C HIS A 63 11.68 -0.05 12.94
N LYS A 64 12.65 -0.65 13.59
CA LYS A 64 14.03 -0.75 13.09
C LYS A 64 14.11 -1.48 11.75
N HIS A 65 13.44 -2.64 11.63
CA HIS A 65 13.38 -3.38 10.38
C HIS A 65 12.67 -2.56 9.28
N THR A 66 11.57 -1.90 9.61
CA THR A 66 10.84 -1.06 8.65
C THR A 66 11.71 0.07 8.11
N ILE A 67 12.51 0.73 8.95
CA ILE A 67 13.48 1.76 8.49
C ILE A 67 14.44 1.16 7.46
N GLN A 68 14.95 -0.04 7.70
CA GLN A 68 15.84 -0.71 6.75
C GLN A 68 15.11 -1.00 5.43
N LYS A 69 13.87 -1.54 5.49
CA LYS A 69 13.07 -1.84 4.30
C LYS A 69 12.72 -0.59 3.48
N VAL A 70 12.43 0.53 4.14
CA VAL A 70 12.24 1.82 3.46
C VAL A 70 13.51 2.22 2.69
N LYS A 71 14.70 2.14 3.31
CA LYS A 71 15.97 2.47 2.64
C LYS A 71 16.25 1.54 1.46
N GLU A 72 16.03 0.23 1.61
CA GLU A 72 16.17 -0.74 0.53
C GLU A 72 15.24 -0.40 -0.65
N SER A 73 13.97 -0.14 -0.38
CA SER A 73 13.01 0.23 -1.41
C SER A 73 13.33 1.54 -2.12
N LEU A 74 13.79 2.56 -1.38
CA LEU A 74 14.24 3.83 -1.97
C LEU A 74 15.46 3.63 -2.88
N ASN A 75 16.39 2.74 -2.53
CA ASN A 75 17.53 2.37 -3.38
C ASN A 75 17.07 1.66 -4.65
N VAL A 76 16.09 0.74 -4.55
CA VAL A 76 15.51 0.05 -5.72
C VAL A 76 14.81 1.06 -6.64
N ASN A 77 14.04 2.00 -6.09
CA ASN A 77 13.40 3.05 -6.86
C ASN A 77 14.43 3.95 -7.56
N SER A 78 15.49 4.35 -6.86
CA SER A 78 16.58 5.16 -7.43
C SER A 78 17.27 4.42 -8.57
N GLU A 79 17.50 3.12 -8.42
CA GLU A 79 18.07 2.28 -9.49
C GLU A 79 17.11 2.15 -10.68
N ALA A 80 15.79 2.01 -10.44
CA ALA A 80 14.80 1.98 -11.51
C ALA A 80 14.78 3.32 -12.28
N LEU A 81 14.78 4.46 -11.57
CA LEU A 81 14.82 5.80 -12.18
C LEU A 81 16.12 6.06 -12.95
N ARG A 82 17.25 5.42 -12.55
CA ARG A 82 18.52 5.50 -13.28
C ARG A 82 18.53 4.64 -14.56
N ARG A 83 17.83 3.48 -14.55
CA ARG A 83 17.76 2.55 -15.70
C ARG A 83 16.76 2.99 -16.76
N TYR A 84 15.68 3.66 -16.34
CA TYR A 84 14.53 4.01 -17.16
C TYR A 84 14.19 5.47 -17.00
N THR A 85 13.79 6.13 -18.07
CA THR A 85 13.18 7.45 -17.97
C THR A 85 11.83 7.35 -17.25
N PHE A 86 11.35 8.46 -16.70
CA PHE A 86 10.05 8.49 -16.01
C PHE A 86 8.89 8.01 -16.92
N ASP A 87 8.93 8.38 -18.22
CA ASP A 87 7.92 7.95 -19.19
C ASP A 87 8.02 6.45 -19.54
N GLU A 88 9.13 5.79 -19.29
CA GLU A 88 9.31 4.35 -19.50
C GLU A 88 8.89 3.52 -18.30
N LEU A 89 8.57 4.16 -17.17
CA LEU A 89 8.12 3.51 -15.94
C LEU A 89 6.60 3.58 -15.78
N ALA A 90 6.03 2.51 -15.28
CA ALA A 90 4.65 2.46 -14.83
C ALA A 90 4.54 1.76 -13.47
N ILE A 91 3.39 1.86 -12.83
CA ILE A 91 3.06 1.08 -11.64
C ILE A 91 1.84 0.20 -11.89
N SER A 92 1.83 -0.99 -11.31
CA SER A 92 0.63 -1.82 -11.15
C SER A 92 0.01 -1.51 -9.79
N PHE A 93 -1.15 -0.85 -9.77
CA PHE A 93 -1.80 -0.38 -8.54
C PHE A 93 -3.23 -0.89 -8.45
N ASN A 94 -3.53 -1.63 -7.40
CA ASN A 94 -4.83 -2.28 -7.17
C ASN A 94 -5.52 -1.83 -5.87
N GLY A 95 -5.05 -0.75 -5.24
CA GLY A 95 -5.58 -0.28 -3.96
C GLY A 95 -5.17 -1.10 -2.73
N GLY A 96 -4.39 -2.17 -2.92
CA GLY A 96 -3.86 -2.99 -1.84
C GLY A 96 -2.76 -2.29 -1.04
N LYS A 97 -2.57 -2.70 0.22
CA LYS A 97 -1.60 -2.09 1.15
C LYS A 97 -0.15 -2.14 0.64
N ASP A 98 0.23 -3.23 -0.01
CA ASP A 98 1.60 -3.44 -0.52
C ASP A 98 1.89 -2.53 -1.72
N CYS A 99 0.92 -2.42 -2.65
CA CYS A 99 0.99 -1.45 -3.75
C CYS A 99 0.96 0.00 -3.25
N LEU A 100 0.29 0.27 -2.12
CA LEU A 100 0.27 1.60 -1.51
C LEU A 100 1.64 1.96 -0.92
N VAL A 101 2.31 1.06 -0.21
CA VAL A 101 3.70 1.27 0.24
C VAL A 101 4.61 1.58 -0.94
N MET A 102 4.53 0.77 -2.00
CA MET A 102 5.30 0.97 -3.23
C MET A 102 5.05 2.36 -3.84
N LEU A 103 3.78 2.78 -3.96
CA LEU A 103 3.42 4.10 -4.50
C LEU A 103 3.95 5.23 -3.62
N VAL A 104 3.79 5.16 -2.30
CA VAL A 104 4.29 6.17 -1.35
C VAL A 104 5.80 6.34 -1.46
N LEU A 105 6.54 5.23 -1.54
CA LEU A 105 8.00 5.27 -1.68
C LEU A 105 8.45 5.74 -3.06
N LEU A 106 7.69 5.46 -4.13
CA LEU A 106 7.94 6.04 -5.45
C LEU A 106 7.75 7.56 -5.42
N LEU A 107 6.66 8.07 -4.81
CA LEU A 107 6.42 9.51 -4.68
C LEU A 107 7.56 10.23 -3.94
N ALA A 108 8.08 9.64 -2.85
CA ALA A 108 9.25 10.17 -2.16
C ALA A 108 10.49 10.16 -3.07
N SER A 109 10.74 9.07 -3.78
CA SER A 109 11.86 8.94 -4.72
C SER A 109 11.79 9.97 -5.85
N LEU A 110 10.60 10.25 -6.40
CA LEU A 110 10.39 11.30 -7.40
C LEU A 110 10.73 12.69 -6.86
N HIS A 111 10.49 12.95 -5.58
CA HIS A 111 10.92 14.20 -4.95
C HIS A 111 12.45 14.29 -4.88
N TYR A 112 13.13 13.22 -4.44
CA TYR A 112 14.59 13.21 -4.33
C TYR A 112 15.29 13.36 -5.68
N HIS A 113 14.64 12.95 -6.77
CA HIS A 113 15.14 13.04 -8.15
C HIS A 113 14.44 14.13 -8.98
N ALA A 114 13.74 15.08 -8.37
CA ALA A 114 12.90 16.06 -9.05
C ALA A 114 13.66 16.98 -10.01
N SER A 115 14.96 17.19 -9.81
CA SER A 115 15.81 17.96 -10.73
C SER A 115 16.05 17.25 -12.07
N GLU A 116 16.00 15.93 -12.10
CA GLU A 116 16.21 15.09 -13.27
C GLU A 116 14.89 14.69 -13.92
N TYR A 117 13.87 14.48 -13.10
CA TYR A 117 12.56 13.98 -13.50
C TYR A 117 11.45 14.85 -12.87
N PRO A 118 11.05 15.95 -13.55
CA PRO A 118 9.92 16.74 -13.05
C PRO A 118 8.67 15.86 -13.01
N PRO A 119 8.01 15.74 -11.84
CA PRO A 119 6.90 14.80 -11.67
C PRO A 119 5.73 15.18 -12.57
N GLN A 120 5.38 14.28 -13.47
CA GLN A 120 4.18 14.30 -14.31
C GLN A 120 3.17 13.29 -13.77
N ARG A 121 2.15 12.96 -14.57
CA ARG A 121 1.22 11.90 -14.20
C ARG A 121 1.92 10.53 -14.23
N ILE A 122 1.72 9.72 -13.20
CA ILE A 122 2.33 8.40 -13.07
C ILE A 122 1.56 7.40 -13.92
N HIS A 123 2.17 6.82 -14.94
CA HIS A 123 1.56 5.75 -15.73
C HIS A 123 1.18 4.58 -14.83
N THR A 124 -0.09 4.22 -14.86
CA THR A 124 -0.64 3.26 -13.89
C THR A 124 -1.57 2.26 -14.57
N VAL A 125 -1.38 0.98 -14.32
CA VAL A 125 -2.31 -0.07 -14.72
C VAL A 125 -3.04 -0.61 -13.48
N TYR A 126 -4.37 -0.70 -13.56
CA TYR A 126 -5.21 -1.39 -12.59
C TYR A 126 -5.89 -2.57 -13.27
N VAL A 127 -5.44 -3.78 -12.93
CA VAL A 127 -6.10 -5.01 -13.37
C VAL A 127 -7.18 -5.36 -12.36
N HIS A 128 -8.44 -5.12 -12.74
CA HIS A 128 -9.57 -5.32 -11.84
C HIS A 128 -10.22 -6.69 -12.01
N SER A 129 -10.73 -7.25 -10.91
CA SER A 129 -11.57 -8.43 -10.93
C SER A 129 -13.00 -8.06 -11.37
N TYR A 130 -13.73 -8.99 -11.97
CA TYR A 130 -15.17 -8.82 -12.27
C TYR A 130 -16.01 -8.63 -11.00
N ASN A 131 -15.53 -9.14 -9.87
CA ASN A 131 -16.18 -9.07 -8.57
C ASN A 131 -15.36 -8.21 -7.60
N SER A 132 -14.94 -7.01 -8.02
CA SER A 132 -14.24 -6.07 -7.14
C SER A 132 -15.16 -5.56 -6.01
N PHE A 133 -14.57 -5.26 -4.86
CA PHE A 133 -15.25 -4.50 -3.82
C PHE A 133 -15.42 -3.05 -4.26
N ALA A 134 -16.59 -2.46 -4.04
CA ALA A 134 -16.85 -1.05 -4.32
C ALA A 134 -15.90 -0.12 -3.54
N GLU A 135 -15.55 -0.50 -2.32
CA GLU A 135 -14.62 0.22 -1.45
C GLU A 135 -13.20 0.24 -2.02
N VAL A 136 -12.75 -0.85 -2.67
CA VAL A 136 -11.46 -0.91 -3.36
C VAL A 136 -11.47 0.02 -4.57
N ASP A 137 -12.52 -0.05 -5.39
CA ASP A 137 -12.65 0.80 -6.58
C ASP A 137 -12.74 2.29 -6.20
N SER A 138 -13.45 2.62 -5.12
CA SER A 138 -13.51 3.99 -4.57
C SER A 138 -12.13 4.45 -4.14
N PHE A 139 -11.42 3.63 -3.38
CA PHE A 139 -10.07 3.96 -2.90
C PHE A 139 -9.06 4.13 -4.05
N VAL A 140 -9.13 3.29 -5.09
CA VAL A 140 -8.30 3.46 -6.31
C VAL A 140 -8.62 4.79 -7.01
N ASN A 141 -9.90 5.21 -7.06
CA ASN A 141 -10.27 6.52 -7.61
C ASN A 141 -9.71 7.67 -6.78
N GLU A 142 -9.80 7.58 -5.46
CA GLU A 142 -9.24 8.56 -4.53
C GLU A 142 -7.71 8.70 -4.71
N CYS A 143 -7.00 7.57 -4.76
CA CYS A 143 -5.56 7.56 -5.03
C CYS A 143 -5.22 8.13 -6.41
N THR A 144 -6.05 7.84 -7.43
CA THR A 144 -5.87 8.38 -8.80
C THR A 144 -5.91 9.91 -8.79
N ALA A 145 -6.86 10.49 -8.07
CA ALA A 145 -6.96 11.94 -7.93
C ALA A 145 -5.83 12.51 -7.06
N LEU A 146 -5.58 11.91 -5.88
CA LEU A 146 -4.63 12.42 -4.89
C LEU A 146 -3.18 12.39 -5.39
N TYR A 147 -2.80 11.31 -6.06
CA TYR A 147 -1.42 11.04 -6.49
C TYR A 147 -1.20 11.25 -7.99
N SER A 148 -2.16 11.88 -8.70
CA SER A 148 -2.07 12.18 -10.14
C SER A 148 -1.74 10.96 -11.00
N LEU A 149 -2.44 9.83 -10.77
CA LEU A 149 -2.22 8.62 -11.55
C LEU A 149 -2.86 8.75 -12.95
N ASP A 150 -2.10 8.38 -13.98
CA ASP A 150 -2.61 8.17 -15.34
C ASP A 150 -3.07 6.71 -15.46
N LEU A 151 -4.26 6.46 -14.93
CA LEU A 151 -4.80 5.13 -14.68
C LEU A 151 -5.49 4.54 -15.91
N ILE A 152 -5.03 3.37 -16.35
CA ILE A 152 -5.75 2.51 -17.29
C ILE A 152 -6.31 1.30 -16.53
N ARG A 153 -7.65 1.16 -16.56
CA ARG A 153 -8.36 0.02 -15.96
C ARG A 153 -8.55 -1.07 -16.99
N LEU A 154 -8.14 -2.28 -16.68
CA LEU A 154 -8.21 -3.43 -17.58
C LEU A 154 -8.75 -4.65 -16.82
N PRO A 155 -9.61 -5.47 -17.46
CA PRO A 155 -10.15 -6.65 -16.81
C PRO A 155 -9.12 -7.79 -16.76
N ASN A 156 -9.28 -8.70 -15.80
CA ASN A 156 -8.61 -10.00 -15.82
C ASN A 156 -8.91 -10.78 -17.13
N PRO A 157 -8.02 -11.68 -17.60
CA PRO A 157 -6.83 -12.15 -16.90
C PRO A 157 -5.65 -11.18 -17.00
N MET A 158 -4.78 -11.22 -16.00
CA MET A 158 -3.67 -10.29 -15.82
C MET A 158 -2.74 -10.20 -17.03
N LYS A 159 -2.39 -11.34 -17.68
CA LYS A 159 -1.54 -11.37 -18.87
C LYS A 159 -2.13 -10.54 -20.01
N GLY A 160 -3.40 -10.74 -20.34
CA GLY A 160 -4.09 -9.99 -21.39
C GLY A 160 -4.25 -8.51 -21.05
N ALA A 161 -4.40 -8.17 -19.76
CA ALA A 161 -4.43 -6.78 -19.30
C ALA A 161 -3.08 -6.09 -19.54
N PHE A 162 -1.97 -6.74 -19.20
CA PHE A 162 -0.64 -6.17 -19.46
C PHE A 162 -0.34 -6.06 -20.96
N GLU A 163 -0.78 -7.02 -21.79
CA GLU A 163 -0.67 -6.93 -23.25
C GLU A 163 -1.42 -5.68 -23.79
N GLN A 164 -2.64 -5.45 -23.32
CA GLN A 164 -3.43 -4.28 -23.71
C GLN A 164 -2.79 -2.97 -23.19
N PHE A 165 -2.29 -2.97 -21.96
CA PHE A 165 -1.62 -1.82 -21.38
C PHE A 165 -0.39 -1.41 -22.18
N LEU A 166 0.49 -2.36 -22.49
CA LEU A 166 1.72 -2.09 -23.26
C LEU A 166 1.42 -1.74 -24.72
N LYS A 167 0.32 -2.24 -25.30
CA LYS A 167 -0.14 -1.80 -26.61
C LYS A 167 -0.61 -0.33 -26.59
N ALA A 168 -1.27 0.10 -25.51
CA ALA A 168 -1.72 1.47 -25.34
C ALA A 168 -0.57 2.44 -24.96
N LYS A 169 0.46 1.91 -24.29
CA LYS A 169 1.63 2.65 -23.78
C LYS A 169 2.93 1.94 -24.24
N PRO A 170 3.26 1.97 -25.55
CA PRO A 170 4.37 1.17 -26.11
C PRO A 170 5.77 1.65 -25.66
N HIS A 171 5.87 2.83 -25.07
CA HIS A 171 7.10 3.36 -24.50
C HIS A 171 7.43 2.78 -23.11
N ILE A 172 6.47 2.15 -22.43
CA ILE A 172 6.72 1.53 -21.11
C ILE A 172 7.65 0.33 -21.26
N LYS A 173 8.74 0.34 -20.49
CA LYS A 173 9.75 -0.71 -20.45
C LYS A 173 9.80 -1.43 -19.12
N ALA A 174 9.38 -0.77 -18.04
CA ALA A 174 9.36 -1.35 -16.71
C ALA A 174 8.07 -1.02 -15.96
N ILE A 175 7.59 -1.99 -15.17
CA ILE A 175 6.40 -1.83 -14.34
C ILE A 175 6.74 -2.22 -12.90
N MET A 176 6.51 -1.31 -11.99
CA MET A 176 6.65 -1.57 -10.56
C MET A 176 5.46 -2.36 -10.05
N VAL A 177 5.72 -3.41 -9.29
CA VAL A 177 4.71 -4.37 -8.80
C VAL A 177 4.86 -4.55 -7.30
N GLY A 178 3.76 -4.44 -6.58
CA GLY A 178 3.72 -4.57 -5.11
C GLY A 178 3.72 -6.03 -4.62
N THR A 179 4.43 -6.93 -5.30
CA THR A 179 4.58 -8.33 -4.89
C THR A 179 5.57 -8.43 -3.75
N ARG A 180 5.25 -9.25 -2.75
CA ARG A 180 6.15 -9.62 -1.66
C ARG A 180 6.61 -11.07 -1.81
N ARG A 181 7.71 -11.40 -1.15
CA ARG A 181 8.26 -12.78 -1.17
C ARG A 181 7.31 -13.80 -0.58
N THR A 182 6.49 -13.38 0.38
CA THR A 182 5.44 -14.19 1.01
C THR A 182 4.19 -14.37 0.14
N ASP A 183 4.06 -13.64 -0.97
CA ASP A 183 2.94 -13.80 -1.90
C ASP A 183 3.11 -15.05 -2.79
N PRO A 184 2.00 -15.61 -3.34
CA PRO A 184 2.09 -16.69 -4.30
C PRO A 184 3.03 -16.34 -5.48
N ASN A 185 3.98 -17.23 -5.77
CA ASN A 185 5.02 -17.08 -6.80
C ASN A 185 6.02 -15.94 -6.55
N GLY A 186 6.11 -15.42 -5.31
CA GLY A 186 7.05 -14.36 -4.93
C GLY A 186 8.41 -14.85 -4.47
N ALA A 187 8.53 -16.13 -4.04
CA ALA A 187 9.69 -16.65 -3.30
C ALA A 187 11.02 -16.48 -4.04
N GLU A 188 11.06 -16.73 -5.35
CA GLU A 188 12.28 -16.71 -6.16
C GLU A 188 12.52 -15.36 -6.87
N LEU A 189 11.61 -14.38 -6.69
CA LEU A 189 11.74 -13.08 -7.34
C LEU A 189 12.86 -12.25 -6.72
N THR A 190 13.45 -11.40 -7.55
CA THR A 190 14.44 -10.41 -7.16
C THR A 190 13.88 -8.99 -7.27
N PHE A 191 14.68 -7.96 -7.04
CA PHE A 191 14.22 -6.58 -7.22
C PHE A 191 13.93 -6.22 -8.68
N PHE A 192 14.54 -6.91 -9.64
CA PHE A 192 14.39 -6.67 -11.07
C PHE A 192 14.33 -8.01 -11.81
N ASP A 193 13.17 -8.36 -12.33
CA ASP A 193 12.97 -9.60 -13.08
C ASP A 193 12.32 -9.31 -14.43
N GLU A 194 12.92 -9.76 -15.51
CA GLU A 194 12.23 -9.76 -16.81
C GLU A 194 11.01 -10.68 -16.76
N THR A 195 10.00 -10.34 -17.54
CA THR A 195 8.87 -11.24 -17.75
C THR A 195 9.29 -12.45 -18.60
N ASP A 196 8.69 -13.60 -18.31
CA ASP A 196 8.99 -14.88 -18.93
C ASP A 196 7.70 -15.62 -19.36
N HIS A 197 7.82 -16.88 -19.75
CA HIS A 197 6.69 -17.79 -20.03
C HIS A 197 5.61 -17.20 -20.97
N GLY A 198 6.05 -16.42 -21.97
CA GLY A 198 5.15 -15.82 -22.96
C GLY A 198 4.32 -14.66 -22.46
N TRP A 199 4.69 -14.04 -21.34
CA TRP A 199 4.17 -12.75 -20.95
C TRP A 199 4.67 -11.63 -21.89
N PRO A 200 3.95 -10.51 -22.03
CA PRO A 200 4.47 -9.37 -22.76
C PRO A 200 5.77 -8.89 -22.10
N LYS A 201 6.74 -8.46 -22.93
CA LYS A 201 8.08 -8.13 -22.46
C LYS A 201 8.11 -6.80 -21.73
N PHE A 202 8.46 -6.82 -20.46
CA PHE A 202 8.81 -5.66 -19.64
C PHE A 202 9.65 -6.11 -18.42
N MET A 203 10.36 -5.18 -17.80
CA MET A 203 11.02 -5.41 -16.54
C MET A 203 10.04 -5.25 -15.38
N ARG A 204 9.87 -6.28 -14.57
CA ARG A 204 9.17 -6.16 -13.28
C ARG A 204 10.12 -5.59 -12.25
N VAL A 205 9.70 -4.55 -11.56
CA VAL A 205 10.46 -3.95 -10.44
C VAL A 205 9.68 -4.19 -9.15
N HIS A 206 10.32 -4.80 -8.17
CA HIS A 206 9.68 -5.22 -6.91
C HIS A 206 10.29 -4.48 -5.70
N PRO A 207 10.01 -3.18 -5.49
CA PRO A 207 10.62 -2.41 -4.42
C PRO A 207 10.28 -2.91 -3.02
N VAL A 208 9.17 -3.64 -2.89
CA VAL A 208 8.64 -4.12 -1.60
C VAL A 208 8.75 -5.63 -1.42
N ILE A 209 9.59 -6.31 -2.23
CA ILE A 209 9.64 -7.78 -2.28
C ILE A 209 9.95 -8.41 -0.91
N ASP A 210 10.81 -7.80 -0.11
CA ASP A 210 11.28 -8.32 1.17
C ASP A 210 10.56 -7.73 2.40
N TRP A 211 9.40 -7.07 2.18
CA TRP A 211 8.59 -6.52 3.27
C TRP A 211 7.72 -7.59 3.93
N HIS A 212 7.61 -7.54 5.25
CA HIS A 212 6.68 -8.32 6.05
C HIS A 212 5.40 -7.54 6.35
N TYR A 213 4.33 -8.27 6.69
CA TYR A 213 3.01 -7.70 6.93
C TYR A 213 3.00 -6.61 8.01
N ALA A 214 3.68 -6.88 9.13
CA ALA A 214 3.78 -5.93 10.24
C ALA A 214 4.51 -4.64 9.84
N GLU A 215 5.57 -4.75 9.02
CA GLU A 215 6.34 -3.60 8.51
C GLU A 215 5.50 -2.73 7.57
N VAL A 216 4.71 -3.34 6.68
CA VAL A 216 3.77 -2.64 5.79
C VAL A 216 2.82 -1.75 6.60
N TRP A 217 2.18 -2.32 7.63
CA TRP A 217 1.25 -1.58 8.46
C TRP A 217 1.92 -0.55 9.34
N HIS A 218 3.08 -0.89 9.91
CA HIS A 218 3.85 0.05 10.70
C HIS A 218 4.20 1.29 9.88
N PHE A 219 4.72 1.12 8.67
CA PHE A 219 5.06 2.22 7.77
C PHE A 219 3.84 3.07 7.38
N LEU A 220 2.79 2.46 6.82
CA LEU A 220 1.61 3.20 6.36
C LEU A 220 0.97 4.03 7.46
N ARG A 221 0.95 3.53 8.68
CA ARG A 221 0.41 4.24 9.84
C ARG A 221 1.31 5.36 10.34
N GLN A 222 2.63 5.17 10.29
CA GLN A 222 3.59 6.19 10.73
C GLN A 222 3.68 7.37 9.74
N VAL A 223 3.60 7.10 8.42
CA VAL A 223 3.57 8.15 7.40
C VAL A 223 2.17 8.75 7.21
N ASP A 224 1.18 8.25 7.93
CA ASP A 224 -0.21 8.75 7.97
C ASP A 224 -0.82 8.96 6.58
N VAL A 225 -0.76 7.94 5.74
CA VAL A 225 -1.42 7.92 4.42
C VAL A 225 -2.77 7.21 4.48
N PRO A 226 -3.77 7.65 3.69
CA PRO A 226 -5.05 6.94 3.60
C PRO A 226 -4.85 5.55 3.00
N TYR A 227 -5.66 4.58 3.47
CA TYR A 227 -5.73 3.21 2.95
C TYR A 227 -7.19 2.75 2.84
N CYS A 228 -7.44 1.67 2.09
CA CYS A 228 -8.79 1.15 1.87
C CYS A 228 -9.48 0.79 3.20
N VAL A 229 -10.73 1.24 3.38
CA VAL A 229 -11.52 1.07 4.60
C VAL A 229 -11.76 -0.40 4.98
N LEU A 230 -11.72 -1.33 4.01
CA LEU A 230 -11.87 -2.76 4.28
C LEU A 230 -10.82 -3.28 5.28
N TYR A 231 -9.66 -2.67 5.34
CA TYR A 231 -8.64 -3.04 6.32
C TYR A 231 -9.06 -2.71 7.76
N ASP A 232 -9.83 -1.63 7.97
CA ASP A 232 -10.40 -1.33 9.29
C ASP A 232 -11.52 -2.32 9.67
N MET A 233 -12.10 -3.01 8.69
CA MET A 233 -13.14 -4.03 8.86
C MET A 233 -12.59 -5.46 9.03
N GLY A 234 -11.27 -5.60 9.21
CA GLY A 234 -10.61 -6.88 9.46
C GLY A 234 -10.22 -7.68 8.21
N TYR A 235 -10.35 -7.12 7.01
CA TYR A 235 -9.79 -7.71 5.81
C TYR A 235 -8.27 -7.52 5.81
N THR A 236 -7.49 -8.57 5.64
CA THR A 236 -6.01 -8.52 5.68
C THR A 236 -5.36 -8.67 4.31
N SER A 237 -6.08 -9.27 3.37
CA SER A 237 -5.69 -9.43 1.97
C SER A 237 -6.92 -9.19 1.10
N LEU A 238 -6.81 -8.35 0.07
CA LEU A 238 -7.92 -7.97 -0.79
C LEU A 238 -7.89 -8.74 -2.11
N GLY A 239 -9.04 -9.24 -2.52
CA GLY A 239 -9.30 -9.91 -3.81
C GLY A 239 -10.70 -9.58 -4.28
N GLY A 240 -11.44 -10.56 -4.81
CA GLY A 240 -12.84 -10.39 -5.20
C GLY A 240 -13.81 -10.63 -4.04
N THR A 241 -15.04 -10.13 -4.17
CA THR A 241 -16.10 -10.30 -3.16
C THR A 241 -16.52 -11.75 -2.95
N THR A 242 -16.22 -12.62 -3.89
CA THR A 242 -16.58 -14.05 -3.84
C THR A 242 -15.52 -14.93 -3.17
N ASP A 243 -14.30 -14.42 -3.00
CA ASP A 243 -13.16 -15.19 -2.50
C ASP A 243 -12.45 -14.53 -1.31
N THR A 244 -12.99 -13.44 -0.79
CA THR A 244 -12.35 -12.65 0.27
C THR A 244 -13.34 -12.30 1.37
N HIS A 245 -12.94 -12.61 2.61
CA HIS A 245 -13.72 -12.38 3.83
C HIS A 245 -12.84 -11.70 4.89
N PRO A 246 -13.43 -11.09 5.93
CA PRO A 246 -12.66 -10.66 7.10
C PRO A 246 -11.84 -11.82 7.67
N ASN A 247 -10.63 -11.53 8.11
CA ASN A 247 -9.70 -12.56 8.57
C ASN A 247 -10.17 -13.18 9.89
N PRO A 248 -10.39 -14.49 9.97
CA PRO A 248 -10.86 -15.15 11.18
C PRO A 248 -9.89 -15.00 12.36
N ALA A 249 -8.58 -14.80 12.13
CA ALA A 249 -7.62 -14.53 13.19
C ALA A 249 -7.84 -13.16 13.87
N LEU A 250 -8.64 -12.28 13.28
CA LEU A 250 -8.99 -10.97 13.83
C LEU A 250 -10.39 -10.93 14.45
N ALA A 251 -11.12 -12.05 14.45
CA ALA A 251 -12.43 -12.11 15.09
C ALA A 251 -12.31 -11.81 16.59
N ASP A 252 -13.17 -10.91 17.10
CA ASP A 252 -13.17 -10.58 18.52
C ASP A 252 -13.75 -11.75 19.34
N ALA A 253 -13.05 -12.16 20.39
CA ALA A 253 -13.45 -13.29 21.25
C ALA A 253 -14.79 -13.05 22.00
N ALA A 254 -15.30 -11.82 21.99
CA ALA A 254 -16.60 -11.47 22.54
C ALA A 254 -17.79 -11.89 21.66
N GLY A 255 -17.58 -12.46 20.50
CA GLY A 255 -18.41 -13.08 19.46
C GLY A 255 -19.91 -13.26 19.70
N LYS A 256 -20.65 -12.24 20.11
CA LYS A 256 -22.12 -12.28 20.22
C LYS A 256 -22.87 -11.63 19.06
N SER A 257 -22.13 -11.00 18.13
CA SER A 257 -22.69 -10.43 16.91
C SER A 257 -21.62 -10.53 15.82
N GLY A 258 -21.85 -11.27 14.77
CA GLY A 258 -20.88 -11.64 13.70
C GLY A 258 -20.29 -10.49 12.88
N SER A 259 -20.07 -9.34 13.48
CA SER A 259 -19.61 -8.12 12.80
C SER A 259 -18.37 -7.45 13.40
N ASP A 260 -17.80 -7.95 14.49
CA ASP A 260 -16.69 -7.24 15.16
C ASP A 260 -15.35 -7.95 14.93
N PHE A 261 -14.66 -7.52 13.87
CA PHE A 261 -13.27 -7.88 13.60
C PHE A 261 -12.35 -6.73 14.03
N LYS A 262 -11.18 -7.09 14.55
CA LYS A 262 -10.11 -6.11 14.79
C LYS A 262 -9.57 -5.60 13.44
N PRO A 263 -9.08 -4.36 13.38
CA PRO A 263 -8.46 -3.84 12.16
C PRO A 263 -7.24 -4.67 11.73
N ALA A 264 -7.01 -4.74 10.42
CA ALA A 264 -5.93 -5.51 9.79
C ALA A 264 -4.55 -5.24 10.42
N TYR A 265 -4.25 -3.99 10.74
CA TYR A 265 -2.96 -3.59 11.33
C TYR A 265 -2.71 -4.11 12.75
N THR A 266 -3.63 -4.84 13.35
CA THR A 266 -3.42 -5.53 14.63
C THR A 266 -2.87 -6.94 14.47
N LEU A 267 -2.87 -7.49 13.24
CA LEU A 267 -2.22 -8.74 12.91
C LEU A 267 -0.72 -8.49 12.70
N ILE A 268 0.13 -9.39 13.21
CA ILE A 268 1.59 -9.31 13.09
C ILE A 268 2.14 -10.47 12.27
N ASP A 269 1.46 -11.62 12.32
CA ASP A 269 1.90 -12.88 11.75
C ASP A 269 1.60 -12.96 10.23
N ASP A 270 2.65 -13.01 9.41
CA ASP A 270 2.55 -13.14 7.94
C ASP A 270 1.78 -14.39 7.52
N ASP A 271 1.97 -15.51 8.22
CA ASP A 271 1.33 -16.80 7.88
C ASP A 271 -0.20 -16.75 8.01
N LYS A 272 -0.69 -15.81 8.81
CA LYS A 272 -2.13 -15.61 9.03
C LYS A 272 -2.75 -14.58 8.09
N GLU A 273 -1.96 -13.84 7.32
CA GLU A 273 -2.46 -12.76 6.47
C GLU A 273 -3.54 -13.23 5.50
N ARG A 274 -3.39 -14.41 4.92
CA ARG A 274 -4.29 -14.91 3.87
C ARG A 274 -5.41 -15.82 4.36
N LEU A 275 -5.64 -15.92 5.67
CA LEU A 275 -6.72 -16.78 6.23
C LEU A 275 -8.13 -16.32 5.82
N GLY A 276 -8.30 -15.07 5.43
CA GLY A 276 -9.55 -14.53 4.87
C GLY A 276 -9.72 -14.78 3.36
N ARG A 277 -8.82 -15.55 2.71
CA ARG A 277 -8.91 -15.89 1.28
C ARG A 277 -9.33 -17.32 1.07
N ASN A 278 -10.36 -17.53 0.24
CA ASN A 278 -10.72 -18.88 -0.21
C ASN A 278 -9.60 -19.43 -1.11
N LYS A 279 -9.31 -20.73 -0.95
CA LYS A 279 -8.32 -21.45 -1.78
C LYS A 279 -8.89 -21.80 -3.13
#